data_fd0df06717ef0951458997c3da9c76f0
#
_entry.id   fd0df06717ef0951458997c3da9c76f0
#
_cell.length_a   1.000
_cell.length_b   1.000
_cell.length_c   1.000
_cell.angle_alpha   90.00
_cell.angle_beta   90.00
_cell.angle_gamma   90.00
#
_symmetry.space_group_name_H-M   'P 1'
#
loop_
_entity.id
_entity.type
_entity.pdbx_description
1 polymer ?
#
loop_
_entity_poly.entity_id
_entity_poly.type
_entity_poly.pdbx_seq_one_letter_code
_entity_poly.pdbx_strand_id
1 'polypeptide(L)'
;MNYYVIKNNQRINLLDIPTINFDSLRAQLTLTNLRPIAFFGSDWGENIKLFVALADDEKGEILVTSSLIHKSITEYESITKENSQYHMFEREFYEQFGIKPIGHPWLKPVRKNHDDYEFFEMQGVETHQVAVGPIHAGVIEPGHFRFNCQGEKVYNLEIMLGYQHRGAEDLMVKNPSNQLAESICGDSVVAYSSAYSQVIEALSETKITPRAEIIRRIALEMERIAIHIGDMGAILGDIAYLMGKETYAVTRTLVINTMLEICGSRFIRGLVTVGGVNFNINSSMADKITSTLDYVKKTVDKMTAAALNSSTVMSRLEKTGNISLENAQELNMVGLMARSCGLNIDSRFDFEDEYYKGIERKSFKATNDAYSRFRIRYREIIDSINIVKKLLEKLSKLGAQALVATPNCLIPNSFALSIVEGWRGEVVHIATTNESGKLTRYKIKDPSFNNWWGLSIAVRNNGISDFPLCNKGFDLSYCGFDL
;
A
#
# COMPACT_ATOMS: atom_id res chain seq x y z
N MET A 1 22.60 -14.66 -10.31
CA MET A 1 21.21 -14.35 -10.73
C MET A 1 21.28 -13.32 -11.84
N ASN A 2 20.53 -13.52 -12.94
CA ASN A 2 20.47 -12.53 -14.02
C ASN A 2 19.27 -11.60 -13.77
N TYR A 3 19.54 -10.47 -13.14
CA TYR A 3 18.56 -9.38 -12.97
C TYR A 3 19.07 -8.14 -13.69
N TYR A 4 18.13 -7.34 -14.15
CA TYR A 4 18.40 -5.96 -14.54
C TYR A 4 18.13 -5.07 -13.32
N VAL A 5 19.11 -4.26 -12.92
CA VAL A 5 18.98 -3.35 -11.77
C VAL A 5 18.42 -2.02 -12.26
N ILE A 6 17.34 -1.56 -11.62
CA ILE A 6 16.70 -0.27 -11.92
C ILE A 6 16.56 0.58 -10.65
N LYS A 7 16.48 1.89 -10.85
CA LYS A 7 16.01 2.82 -9.82
C LYS A 7 14.49 2.97 -9.88
N ASN A 8 13.90 3.39 -8.77
CA ASN A 8 12.49 3.76 -8.75
C ASN A 8 12.20 4.85 -9.79
N ASN A 9 11.08 4.74 -10.51
CA ASN A 9 10.67 5.64 -11.58
C ASN A 9 11.60 5.66 -12.82
N GLN A 10 12.39 4.63 -13.02
CA GLN A 10 13.25 4.48 -14.19
C GLN A 10 12.54 3.66 -15.27
N ARG A 11 12.59 4.18 -16.52
CA ARG A 11 12.24 3.41 -17.72
C ARG A 11 13.43 2.55 -18.16
N ILE A 12 13.16 1.34 -18.59
CA ILE A 12 14.10 0.47 -19.28
C ILE A 12 13.49 -0.07 -20.58
N ASN A 13 14.34 -0.53 -21.50
CA ASN A 13 13.83 -1.27 -22.64
C ASN A 13 13.35 -2.65 -22.16
N LEU A 14 12.18 -3.05 -22.60
CA LEU A 14 11.55 -4.32 -22.24
C LEU A 14 12.40 -5.53 -22.68
N LEU A 15 13.20 -5.37 -23.74
CA LEU A 15 14.10 -6.40 -24.27
C LEU A 15 15.37 -6.55 -23.44
N ASP A 16 15.75 -5.54 -22.66
CA ASP A 16 16.93 -5.60 -21.79
C ASP A 16 16.65 -6.39 -20.50
N ILE A 17 15.37 -6.66 -20.20
CA ILE A 17 15.00 -7.48 -19.03
C ILE A 17 15.42 -8.93 -19.31
N PRO A 18 16.32 -9.51 -18.50
CA PRO A 18 16.75 -10.89 -18.67
C PRO A 18 15.54 -11.84 -18.66
N THR A 19 15.50 -12.74 -19.63
CA THR A 19 14.53 -13.83 -19.69
C THR A 19 15.24 -15.13 -19.37
N ILE A 20 14.90 -15.76 -18.26
CA ILE A 20 15.51 -17.00 -17.79
C ILE A 20 14.50 -18.15 -17.85
N ASN A 21 14.99 -19.37 -17.88
CA ASN A 21 14.12 -20.55 -17.82
C ASN A 21 13.28 -20.53 -16.54
N PHE A 22 12.00 -20.91 -16.63
CA PHE A 22 11.06 -20.80 -15.52
C PHE A 22 11.47 -21.63 -14.29
N ASP A 23 11.93 -22.87 -14.48
CA ASP A 23 12.39 -23.72 -13.36
C ASP A 23 13.60 -23.12 -12.66
N SER A 24 14.52 -22.54 -13.44
CA SER A 24 15.69 -21.84 -12.90
C SER A 24 15.28 -20.57 -12.14
N LEU A 25 14.29 -19.82 -12.65
CA LEU A 25 13.75 -18.67 -11.95
C LEU A 25 13.11 -19.10 -10.63
N ARG A 26 12.23 -20.10 -10.67
CA ARG A 26 11.56 -20.66 -9.50
C ARG A 26 12.58 -21.07 -8.42
N ALA A 27 13.59 -21.86 -8.77
CA ALA A 27 14.64 -22.28 -7.85
C ALA A 27 15.40 -21.09 -7.24
N GLN A 28 15.59 -20.00 -7.97
CA GLN A 28 16.21 -18.79 -7.44
C GLN A 28 15.29 -18.04 -6.47
N LEU A 29 13.99 -17.96 -6.78
CA LEU A 29 13.01 -17.28 -5.95
C LEU A 29 12.72 -18.01 -4.63
N THR A 30 12.89 -19.33 -4.58
CA THR A 30 12.77 -20.11 -3.33
C THR A 30 13.93 -19.83 -2.36
N LEU A 31 15.11 -19.48 -2.88
CA LEU A 31 16.32 -19.30 -2.08
C LEU A 31 16.68 -17.83 -1.80
N THR A 32 16.00 -16.87 -2.43
CA THR A 32 16.34 -15.46 -2.27
C THR A 32 15.79 -14.88 -0.97
N ASN A 33 16.57 -14.00 -0.34
CA ASN A 33 16.14 -13.17 0.78
C ASN A 33 15.65 -11.78 0.33
N LEU A 34 15.67 -11.50 -0.98
CA LEU A 34 15.18 -10.24 -1.53
C LEU A 34 13.65 -10.20 -1.44
N ARG A 35 13.13 -9.05 -1.09
CA ARG A 35 11.70 -8.85 -0.88
C ARG A 35 10.94 -8.76 -2.23
N PRO A 36 9.93 -9.61 -2.51
CA PRO A 36 9.15 -9.50 -3.73
C PRO A 36 8.26 -8.25 -3.72
N ILE A 37 8.45 -7.40 -4.74
CA ILE A 37 7.61 -6.22 -5.01
C ILE A 37 6.45 -6.62 -5.91
N ALA A 38 6.74 -7.39 -6.97
CA ALA A 38 5.74 -7.85 -7.94
C ALA A 38 6.13 -9.19 -8.56
N PHE A 39 5.10 -9.97 -8.87
CA PHE A 39 5.17 -11.22 -9.61
C PHE A 39 3.88 -11.32 -10.43
N PHE A 40 3.96 -11.12 -11.74
CA PHE A 40 2.76 -11.03 -12.58
C PHE A 40 3.03 -11.42 -14.02
N GLY A 41 2.01 -11.94 -14.68
CA GLY A 41 2.07 -12.33 -16.10
C GLY A 41 1.56 -11.24 -17.05
N SER A 42 2.03 -11.33 -18.28
CA SER A 42 1.50 -10.61 -19.43
C SER A 42 1.33 -11.58 -20.60
N ASP A 43 0.27 -11.41 -21.36
CA ASP A 43 0.07 -12.20 -22.59
C ASP A 43 1.19 -11.91 -23.59
N TRP A 44 1.78 -12.99 -24.15
CA TRP A 44 2.91 -12.92 -25.08
C TRP A 44 2.79 -13.96 -26.19
N GLY A 45 1.69 -13.90 -26.92
CA GLY A 45 1.38 -14.85 -28.00
C GLY A 45 1.10 -16.27 -27.47
N GLU A 46 1.92 -17.24 -27.86
CA GLU A 46 1.81 -18.63 -27.39
C GLU A 46 2.33 -18.80 -25.94
N ASN A 47 2.92 -17.74 -25.37
CA ASN A 47 3.49 -17.75 -24.03
C ASN A 47 2.80 -16.73 -23.13
N ILE A 48 3.04 -16.87 -21.82
CA ILE A 48 2.85 -15.86 -20.80
C ILE A 48 4.24 -15.37 -20.43
N LYS A 49 4.51 -14.07 -20.57
CA LYS A 49 5.73 -13.48 -20.04
C LYS A 49 5.51 -13.11 -18.58
N LEU A 50 6.15 -13.87 -17.69
CA LEU A 50 6.16 -13.62 -16.26
C LEU A 50 7.23 -12.58 -15.95
N PHE A 51 6.87 -11.52 -15.24
CA PHE A 51 7.77 -10.51 -14.70
C PHE A 51 7.89 -10.67 -13.19
N VAL A 52 9.09 -10.51 -12.70
CA VAL A 52 9.40 -10.49 -11.26
C VAL A 52 10.22 -9.24 -10.95
N ALA A 53 9.76 -8.48 -9.96
CA ALA A 53 10.50 -7.36 -9.40
C ALA A 53 10.76 -7.60 -7.92
N LEU A 54 12.01 -7.46 -7.50
CA LEU A 54 12.48 -7.67 -6.13
C LEU A 54 13.12 -6.39 -5.60
N ALA A 55 12.97 -6.11 -4.31
CA ALA A 55 13.67 -5.03 -3.62
C ALA A 55 14.92 -5.55 -2.93
N ASP A 56 16.02 -4.84 -3.12
CA ASP A 56 17.16 -4.83 -2.20
C ASP A 56 17.06 -3.54 -1.38
N ASP A 57 16.30 -3.61 -0.28
CA ASP A 57 16.01 -2.45 0.56
C ASP A 57 17.27 -1.87 1.23
N GLU A 58 18.35 -2.65 1.35
CA GLU A 58 19.65 -2.19 1.90
C GLU A 58 20.42 -1.33 0.89
N LYS A 59 20.35 -1.70 -0.40
CA LYS A 59 21.03 -0.95 -1.46
C LYS A 59 20.15 0.12 -2.11
N GLY A 60 18.84 0.10 -1.85
CA GLY A 60 17.90 0.97 -2.53
C GLY A 60 17.74 0.65 -4.03
N GLU A 61 17.88 -0.62 -4.39
CA GLU A 61 17.83 -1.11 -5.77
C GLU A 61 16.59 -1.98 -6.01
N ILE A 62 16.10 -1.92 -7.23
CA ILE A 62 15.03 -2.80 -7.70
C ILE A 62 15.60 -3.71 -8.78
N LEU A 63 15.45 -5.01 -8.57
CA LEU A 63 15.96 -6.04 -9.47
C LEU A 63 14.79 -6.62 -10.27
N VAL A 64 14.88 -6.56 -11.60
CA VAL A 64 13.82 -7.02 -12.51
C VAL A 64 14.34 -8.16 -13.37
N THR A 65 13.54 -9.22 -13.49
CA THR A 65 13.80 -10.35 -14.37
C THR A 65 12.49 -10.88 -14.97
N SER A 66 12.57 -11.75 -15.93
CA SER A 66 11.40 -12.35 -16.56
C SER A 66 11.61 -13.82 -16.91
N SER A 67 10.51 -14.51 -17.21
CA SER A 67 10.49 -15.85 -17.77
C SER A 67 9.38 -16.00 -18.81
N LEU A 68 9.52 -16.94 -19.72
CA LEU A 68 8.46 -17.32 -20.66
C LEU A 68 7.90 -18.68 -20.24
N ILE A 69 6.58 -18.72 -20.05
CA ILE A 69 5.83 -19.92 -19.72
C ILE A 69 4.89 -20.21 -20.89
N HIS A 70 5.06 -21.36 -21.55
CA HIS A 70 4.15 -21.73 -22.64
C HIS A 70 2.75 -21.98 -22.11
N LYS A 71 1.73 -21.51 -22.81
CA LYS A 71 0.30 -21.60 -22.38
C LYS A 71 -0.23 -23.04 -22.27
N SER A 72 0.48 -24.04 -22.80
CA SER A 72 0.15 -25.46 -22.60
C SER A 72 0.56 -25.99 -21.22
N ILE A 73 1.37 -25.24 -20.47
CA ILE A 73 1.74 -25.60 -19.09
C ILE A 73 0.54 -25.29 -18.21
N THR A 74 0.04 -26.27 -17.48
CA THR A 74 -1.14 -26.14 -16.62
C THR A 74 -0.80 -26.11 -15.13
N GLU A 75 0.44 -26.50 -14.78
CA GLU A 75 0.87 -26.58 -13.38
C GLU A 75 2.39 -26.41 -13.24
N TYR A 76 2.82 -26.02 -12.05
CA TYR A 76 4.23 -25.94 -11.65
C TYR A 76 4.35 -26.14 -10.13
N GLU A 77 5.53 -26.49 -9.62
CA GLU A 77 5.75 -26.57 -8.18
C GLU A 77 5.78 -25.16 -7.55
N SER A 78 4.98 -24.97 -6.49
CA SER A 78 4.81 -23.68 -5.81
C SER A 78 6.12 -23.16 -5.21
N ILE A 79 6.38 -21.87 -5.42
CA ILE A 79 7.44 -21.11 -4.74
C ILE A 79 7.09 -20.92 -3.26
N THR A 80 5.79 -20.70 -2.97
CA THR A 80 5.27 -20.44 -1.62
C THR A 80 5.58 -21.58 -0.64
N LYS A 81 5.75 -22.79 -1.14
CA LYS A 81 6.11 -23.96 -0.32
C LYS A 81 7.41 -23.75 0.46
N GLU A 82 8.38 -23.07 -0.15
CA GLU A 82 9.71 -22.80 0.40
C GLU A 82 9.88 -21.32 0.81
N ASN A 83 9.19 -20.39 0.11
CA ASN A 83 9.25 -18.96 0.36
C ASN A 83 7.83 -18.38 0.44
N SER A 84 7.32 -18.26 1.67
CA SER A 84 5.95 -17.84 1.98
C SER A 84 5.61 -16.44 1.47
N GLN A 85 6.59 -15.58 1.19
CA GLN A 85 6.36 -14.22 0.68
C GLN A 85 5.64 -14.18 -0.69
N TYR A 86 5.63 -15.31 -1.41
CA TYR A 86 4.97 -15.40 -2.72
C TYR A 86 3.51 -15.86 -2.65
N HIS A 87 2.96 -16.15 -1.46
CA HIS A 87 1.64 -16.78 -1.31
C HIS A 87 0.51 -16.06 -2.04
N MET A 88 0.45 -14.73 -1.95
CA MET A 88 -0.58 -13.95 -2.63
C MET A 88 -0.32 -13.82 -4.12
N PHE A 89 0.95 -13.69 -4.52
CA PHE A 89 1.33 -13.53 -5.92
C PHE A 89 1.04 -14.79 -6.75
N GLU A 90 1.32 -15.98 -6.23
CA GLU A 90 1.02 -17.24 -6.92
C GLU A 90 -0.50 -17.49 -7.03
N ARG A 91 -1.28 -17.13 -6.00
CA ARG A 91 -2.74 -17.19 -6.05
C ARG A 91 -3.31 -16.27 -7.11
N GLU A 92 -2.84 -15.02 -7.19
CA GLU A 92 -3.24 -14.05 -8.21
C GLU A 92 -2.84 -14.50 -9.61
N PHE A 93 -1.63 -15.04 -9.77
CA PHE A 93 -1.15 -15.57 -11.05
C PHE A 93 -1.99 -16.77 -11.51
N TYR A 94 -2.30 -17.70 -10.61
CA TYR A 94 -3.20 -18.81 -10.88
C TYR A 94 -4.60 -18.33 -11.29
N GLU A 95 -5.17 -17.39 -10.57
CA GLU A 95 -6.49 -16.83 -10.87
C GLU A 95 -6.53 -16.15 -12.26
N GLN A 96 -5.44 -15.52 -12.68
CA GLN A 96 -5.34 -14.82 -13.97
C GLN A 96 -5.08 -15.75 -15.16
N PHE A 97 -4.25 -16.77 -15.00
CA PHE A 97 -3.74 -17.56 -16.11
C PHE A 97 -4.07 -19.05 -16.04
N GLY A 98 -4.66 -19.54 -14.96
CA GLY A 98 -5.05 -20.94 -14.80
C GLY A 98 -3.91 -21.92 -14.59
N ILE A 99 -2.64 -21.44 -14.41
CA ILE A 99 -1.47 -22.28 -14.18
C ILE A 99 -1.33 -22.56 -12.67
N LYS A 100 -1.60 -23.80 -12.26
CA LYS A 100 -1.74 -24.19 -10.86
C LYS A 100 -0.40 -24.36 -10.14
N PRO A 101 -0.15 -23.64 -9.03
CA PRO A 101 1.02 -23.88 -8.17
C PRO A 101 0.78 -25.11 -7.28
N ILE A 102 1.42 -26.25 -7.63
CA ILE A 102 1.28 -27.50 -6.89
C ILE A 102 2.01 -27.43 -5.55
N GLY A 103 1.33 -27.84 -4.48
CA GLY A 103 1.84 -27.77 -3.11
C GLY A 103 1.72 -26.39 -2.47
N HIS A 104 1.01 -25.44 -3.10
CA HIS A 104 0.67 -24.17 -2.47
C HIS A 104 -0.16 -24.42 -1.20
N PRO A 105 0.24 -23.92 0.00
CA PRO A 105 -0.40 -24.28 1.26
C PRO A 105 -1.85 -23.78 1.40
N TRP A 106 -2.22 -22.72 0.66
CA TRP A 106 -3.53 -22.07 0.77
C TRP A 106 -3.99 -21.46 -0.56
N LEU A 107 -4.36 -22.33 -1.51
CA LEU A 107 -4.73 -21.92 -2.87
C LEU A 107 -6.21 -21.51 -2.94
N LYS A 108 -6.56 -20.39 -2.32
CA LYS A 108 -7.89 -19.78 -2.38
C LYS A 108 -7.93 -18.62 -3.37
N PRO A 109 -9.09 -18.27 -3.95
CA PRO A 109 -9.25 -17.12 -4.82
C PRO A 109 -8.78 -15.81 -4.18
N VAL A 110 -8.35 -14.86 -5.00
CA VAL A 110 -7.93 -13.52 -4.54
C VAL A 110 -9.05 -12.51 -4.75
N ARG A 111 -9.56 -12.41 -5.99
CA ARG A 111 -10.56 -11.40 -6.40
C ARG A 111 -11.77 -11.96 -7.12
N LYS A 112 -11.69 -13.18 -7.62
CA LYS A 112 -12.74 -13.78 -8.45
C LYS A 112 -13.25 -15.06 -7.81
N ASN A 113 -14.47 -15.45 -8.21
CA ASN A 113 -15.08 -16.74 -7.93
C ASN A 113 -15.30 -17.03 -6.42
N HIS A 114 -16.43 -16.57 -5.94
CA HIS A 114 -16.85 -16.75 -4.55
C HIS A 114 -17.93 -17.85 -4.38
N ASP A 115 -18.51 -18.36 -5.46
CA ASP A 115 -19.68 -19.25 -5.40
C ASP A 115 -19.35 -20.62 -4.79
N ASP A 116 -18.13 -21.14 -5.05
CA ASP A 116 -17.65 -22.43 -4.55
C ASP A 116 -16.60 -22.26 -3.42
N TYR A 117 -16.62 -21.15 -2.69
CA TYR A 117 -15.62 -20.89 -1.66
C TYR A 117 -15.89 -21.72 -0.41
N GLU A 118 -15.08 -22.75 -0.17
CA GLU A 118 -15.11 -23.56 1.04
C GLU A 118 -14.30 -22.91 2.17
N PHE A 119 -14.98 -22.54 3.26
CA PHE A 119 -14.31 -22.00 4.44
C PHE A 119 -13.73 -23.14 5.30
N PHE A 120 -12.62 -22.83 5.96
CA PHE A 120 -12.01 -23.74 6.92
C PHE A 120 -12.94 -23.92 8.13
N GLU A 121 -13.17 -25.18 8.52
CA GLU A 121 -13.92 -25.55 9.70
C GLU A 121 -13.02 -26.22 10.73
N MET A 122 -13.01 -25.65 11.95
CA MET A 122 -12.29 -26.24 13.06
C MET A 122 -13.14 -27.32 13.72
N GLN A 123 -12.57 -28.53 13.87
CA GLN A 123 -13.21 -29.63 14.57
C GLN A 123 -12.97 -29.51 16.09
N GLY A 124 -13.97 -29.82 16.88
CA GLY A 124 -13.83 -29.82 18.34
C GLY A 124 -15.17 -29.65 19.09
N VAL A 125 -15.14 -29.92 20.39
CA VAL A 125 -16.27 -29.69 21.26
C VAL A 125 -16.39 -28.19 21.57
N GLU A 126 -17.59 -27.65 21.51
CA GLU A 126 -17.88 -26.22 21.73
C GLU A 126 -17.24 -25.24 20.71
N THR A 127 -16.74 -25.77 19.60
CA THR A 127 -16.29 -24.91 18.50
C THR A 127 -17.49 -24.39 17.72
N HIS A 128 -17.42 -23.12 17.30
CA HIS A 128 -18.46 -22.51 16.48
C HIS A 128 -17.86 -21.51 15.52
N GLN A 129 -18.61 -21.21 14.46
CA GLN A 129 -18.23 -20.20 13.48
C GLN A 129 -19.05 -18.92 13.66
N VAL A 130 -18.38 -17.76 13.47
CA VAL A 130 -19.04 -16.47 13.39
C VAL A 130 -18.73 -15.86 12.03
N ALA A 131 -19.77 -15.46 11.31
CA ALA A 131 -19.68 -14.82 10.01
C ALA A 131 -19.97 -13.32 10.13
N VAL A 132 -19.08 -12.48 9.62
CA VAL A 132 -19.24 -11.02 9.58
C VAL A 132 -19.09 -10.55 8.14
N GLY A 133 -20.08 -9.81 7.63
CA GLY A 133 -20.13 -9.37 6.24
C GLY A 133 -20.63 -10.44 5.26
N PRO A 134 -20.58 -10.18 3.93
CA PRO A 134 -19.87 -9.08 3.28
C PRO A 134 -20.52 -7.70 3.44
N ILE A 135 -21.77 -7.59 3.88
CA ILE A 135 -22.46 -6.31 4.06
C ILE A 135 -22.32 -5.86 5.52
N HIS A 136 -21.73 -4.69 5.72
CA HIS A 136 -21.48 -4.08 7.02
C HIS A 136 -22.35 -2.83 7.19
N ALA A 137 -23.69 -3.01 7.29
CA ALA A 137 -24.69 -1.95 7.36
C ALA A 137 -24.59 -0.90 6.22
N GLY A 138 -23.93 -1.20 5.11
CA GLY A 138 -23.68 -0.27 4.00
C GLY A 138 -22.73 0.89 4.35
N VAL A 139 -21.99 0.81 5.44
CA VAL A 139 -21.08 1.86 5.93
C VAL A 139 -19.62 1.55 5.62
N ILE A 140 -19.20 0.28 5.82
CA ILE A 140 -17.85 -0.20 5.53
C ILE A 140 -17.88 -0.95 4.20
N GLU A 141 -16.80 -0.86 3.44
CA GLU A 141 -16.64 -1.58 2.17
C GLU A 141 -16.79 -3.09 2.36
N PRO A 142 -17.28 -3.83 1.34
CA PRO A 142 -17.64 -5.23 1.48
C PRO A 142 -16.42 -6.16 1.60
N GLY A 143 -16.45 -7.03 2.59
CA GLY A 143 -15.52 -8.12 2.81
C GLY A 143 -16.14 -9.13 3.76
N HIS A 144 -15.85 -10.40 3.61
CA HIS A 144 -16.38 -11.44 4.47
C HIS A 144 -15.31 -11.96 5.42
N PHE A 145 -15.65 -12.05 6.69
CA PHE A 145 -14.79 -12.51 7.77
C PHE A 145 -15.43 -13.74 8.41
N ARG A 146 -14.76 -14.89 8.32
CA ARG A 146 -15.20 -16.14 8.90
C ARG A 146 -14.30 -16.52 10.07
N PHE A 147 -14.82 -16.39 11.27
CA PHE A 147 -14.12 -16.74 12.50
C PHE A 147 -14.43 -18.17 12.89
N ASN A 148 -13.41 -18.89 13.38
CA ASN A 148 -13.56 -20.13 14.12
C ASN A 148 -13.21 -19.84 15.58
N CYS A 149 -14.18 -20.04 16.48
CA CYS A 149 -14.10 -19.65 17.89
C CYS A 149 -14.42 -20.83 18.83
N GLN A 150 -13.92 -20.71 20.06
CA GLN A 150 -14.39 -21.47 21.21
C GLN A 150 -14.68 -20.48 22.35
N GLY A 151 -15.92 -20.32 22.73
CA GLY A 151 -16.36 -19.17 23.53
C GLY A 151 -16.01 -17.85 22.83
N GLU A 152 -15.44 -16.92 23.55
CA GLU A 152 -14.99 -15.62 22.99
C GLU A 152 -13.65 -15.69 22.24
N LYS A 153 -12.90 -16.78 22.39
CA LYS A 153 -11.54 -16.87 21.85
C LYS A 153 -11.53 -17.23 20.37
N VAL A 154 -10.88 -16.41 19.56
CA VAL A 154 -10.65 -16.66 18.14
C VAL A 154 -9.42 -17.54 17.94
N TYR A 155 -9.58 -18.64 17.22
CA TYR A 155 -8.48 -19.53 16.82
C TYR A 155 -8.07 -19.33 15.39
N ASN A 156 -9.02 -19.02 14.51
CA ASN A 156 -8.74 -18.75 13.12
C ASN A 156 -9.68 -17.67 12.59
N LEU A 157 -9.15 -16.81 11.73
CA LEU A 157 -9.91 -15.87 10.92
C LEU A 157 -9.56 -16.11 9.44
N GLU A 158 -10.57 -16.41 8.65
CA GLU A 158 -10.47 -16.47 7.21
C GLU A 158 -11.14 -15.25 6.60
N ILE A 159 -10.44 -14.59 5.67
CA ILE A 159 -10.86 -13.34 5.05
C ILE A 159 -11.08 -13.59 3.56
N MET A 160 -12.26 -13.28 3.09
CA MET A 160 -12.63 -13.34 1.67
C MET A 160 -12.96 -11.93 1.17
N LEU A 161 -12.25 -11.50 0.13
CA LEU A 161 -12.37 -10.20 -0.53
C LEU A 161 -12.75 -10.39 -2.00
N GLY A 162 -12.64 -9.38 -2.83
CA GLY A 162 -12.96 -9.44 -4.25
C GLY A 162 -14.36 -8.92 -4.62
N TYR A 163 -15.17 -8.55 -3.64
CA TYR A 163 -16.55 -8.04 -3.87
C TYR A 163 -16.59 -6.73 -4.65
N GLN A 164 -15.50 -5.96 -4.66
CA GLN A 164 -15.36 -4.70 -5.38
C GLN A 164 -14.39 -4.80 -6.57
N HIS A 165 -14.13 -6.01 -7.07
CA HIS A 165 -13.25 -6.15 -8.23
C HIS A 165 -13.87 -5.48 -9.47
N ARG A 166 -13.16 -4.49 -10.02
CA ARG A 166 -13.60 -3.64 -11.14
C ARG A 166 -12.75 -3.83 -12.39
N GLY A 167 -11.70 -4.63 -12.31
CA GLY A 167 -10.73 -4.82 -13.40
C GLY A 167 -9.90 -3.55 -13.66
N ALA A 168 -9.46 -2.86 -12.59
CA ALA A 168 -8.74 -1.60 -12.71
C ALA A 168 -7.47 -1.70 -13.56
N GLU A 169 -6.76 -2.83 -13.54
CA GLU A 169 -5.57 -3.05 -14.37
C GLU A 169 -5.91 -3.03 -15.87
N ASP A 170 -6.99 -3.71 -16.29
CA ASP A 170 -7.44 -3.74 -17.67
C ASP A 170 -7.98 -2.37 -18.12
N LEU A 171 -8.67 -1.66 -17.22
CA LEU A 171 -9.14 -0.31 -17.49
C LEU A 171 -7.96 0.65 -17.69
N MET A 172 -6.88 0.51 -16.91
CA MET A 172 -5.65 1.30 -17.08
C MET A 172 -4.94 1.03 -18.40
N VAL A 173 -5.06 -0.17 -18.98
CA VAL A 173 -4.54 -0.44 -20.32
C VAL A 173 -5.40 0.22 -21.39
N LYS A 174 -6.74 0.17 -21.23
CA LYS A 174 -7.70 0.66 -22.23
C LYS A 174 -7.83 2.19 -22.24
N ASN A 175 -7.99 2.78 -21.05
CA ASN A 175 -8.26 4.21 -20.87
C ASN A 175 -7.48 4.76 -19.67
N PRO A 176 -6.14 4.85 -19.75
CA PRO A 176 -5.31 5.32 -18.62
C PRO A 176 -5.64 6.79 -18.29
N SER A 177 -5.86 7.07 -17.01
CA SER A 177 -6.09 8.44 -16.54
C SER A 177 -5.79 8.61 -15.06
N ASN A 178 -5.46 9.85 -14.65
CA ASN A 178 -5.31 10.18 -13.22
C ASN A 178 -6.61 9.95 -12.46
N GLN A 179 -7.78 10.25 -13.04
CA GLN A 179 -9.08 10.04 -12.40
C GLN A 179 -9.32 8.57 -12.09
N LEU A 180 -8.94 7.67 -13.00
CA LEU A 180 -9.03 6.23 -12.77
C LEU A 180 -8.09 5.80 -11.65
N ALA A 181 -6.84 6.28 -11.64
CA ALA A 181 -5.88 6.01 -10.56
C ALA A 181 -6.42 6.50 -9.20
N GLU A 182 -6.96 7.71 -9.12
CA GLU A 182 -7.57 8.28 -7.91
C GLU A 182 -8.80 7.51 -7.41
N SER A 183 -9.45 6.75 -8.30
CA SER A 183 -10.64 5.96 -7.96
C SER A 183 -10.33 4.57 -7.41
N ILE A 184 -9.08 4.09 -7.53
CA ILE A 184 -8.68 2.75 -7.07
C ILE A 184 -8.83 2.66 -5.56
N CYS A 185 -8.33 3.67 -4.83
CA CYS A 185 -8.45 3.74 -3.38
C CYS A 185 -8.79 5.18 -2.95
N GLY A 186 -10.02 5.38 -2.50
CA GLY A 186 -10.60 6.73 -2.30
C GLY A 186 -9.97 7.54 -1.15
N ASP A 187 -9.20 6.92 -0.28
CA ASP A 187 -8.48 7.55 0.84
C ASP A 187 -6.95 7.54 0.68
N SER A 188 -6.44 7.09 -0.47
CA SER A 188 -5.04 7.11 -0.88
C SER A 188 -4.85 7.75 -2.26
N VAL A 189 -5.60 8.80 -2.52
CA VAL A 189 -5.73 9.48 -3.83
C VAL A 189 -4.38 9.96 -4.35
N VAL A 190 -3.60 10.61 -3.48
CA VAL A 190 -2.31 11.20 -3.88
C VAL A 190 -1.26 10.12 -4.16
N ALA A 191 -1.24 9.06 -3.36
CA ALA A 191 -0.30 7.96 -3.57
C ALA A 191 -0.54 7.27 -4.93
N TYR A 192 -1.79 6.93 -5.25
CA TYR A 192 -2.14 6.27 -6.51
C TYR A 192 -1.95 7.17 -7.73
N SER A 193 -2.42 8.42 -7.67
CA SER A 193 -2.25 9.36 -8.78
C SER A 193 -0.78 9.73 -9.01
N SER A 194 0.04 9.77 -7.95
CA SER A 194 1.49 9.96 -8.07
C SER A 194 2.17 8.75 -8.71
N ALA A 195 1.88 7.52 -8.25
CA ALA A 195 2.46 6.30 -8.81
C ALA A 195 2.10 6.14 -10.29
N TYR A 196 0.83 6.39 -10.66
CA TYR A 196 0.39 6.41 -12.05
C TYR A 196 1.15 7.45 -12.88
N SER A 197 1.16 8.71 -12.40
CA SER A 197 1.82 9.80 -13.14
C SER A 197 3.31 9.52 -13.36
N GLN A 198 4.01 9.03 -12.33
CA GLN A 198 5.44 8.68 -12.40
C GLN A 198 5.72 7.55 -13.40
N VAL A 199 4.87 6.52 -13.47
CA VAL A 199 5.02 5.45 -14.48
C VAL A 199 4.85 6.00 -15.90
N ILE A 200 3.84 6.82 -16.15
CA ILE A 200 3.61 7.42 -17.48
C ILE A 200 4.71 8.41 -17.84
N GLU A 201 5.15 9.22 -16.88
CA GLU A 201 6.27 10.15 -17.05
C GLU A 201 7.58 9.41 -17.36
N ALA A 202 7.86 8.30 -16.69
CA ALA A 202 8.99 7.44 -16.99
C ALA A 202 8.90 6.87 -18.42
N LEU A 203 7.74 6.27 -18.77
CA LEU A 203 7.52 5.69 -20.12
C LEU A 203 7.58 6.70 -21.25
N SER A 204 7.31 7.97 -20.98
CA SER A 204 7.35 9.07 -21.96
C SER A 204 8.61 9.96 -21.84
N GLU A 205 9.50 9.66 -20.88
CA GLU A 205 10.65 10.52 -20.53
C GLU A 205 10.25 11.99 -20.29
N THR A 206 9.06 12.20 -19.75
CA THR A 206 8.54 13.52 -19.41
C THR A 206 9.16 13.98 -18.10
N LYS A 207 9.88 15.09 -18.13
CA LYS A 207 10.50 15.69 -16.94
C LYS A 207 9.56 16.73 -16.34
N ILE A 208 9.29 16.62 -15.05
CA ILE A 208 8.52 17.61 -14.30
C ILE A 208 9.44 18.57 -13.56
N THR A 209 8.89 19.72 -13.18
CA THR A 209 9.68 20.77 -12.50
C THR A 209 9.90 20.41 -11.03
N PRO A 210 10.99 20.85 -10.39
CA PRO A 210 11.20 20.70 -8.95
C PRO A 210 10.04 21.25 -8.11
N ARG A 211 9.39 22.31 -8.59
CA ARG A 211 8.21 22.89 -7.94
C ARG A 211 7.03 21.91 -7.88
N ALA A 212 6.71 21.28 -9.01
CA ALA A 212 5.65 20.29 -9.09
C ALA A 212 5.97 19.05 -8.24
N GLU A 213 7.23 18.60 -8.24
CA GLU A 213 7.70 17.50 -7.41
C GLU A 213 7.50 17.77 -5.90
N ILE A 214 7.86 18.96 -5.43
CA ILE A 214 7.71 19.35 -4.04
C ILE A 214 6.21 19.40 -3.67
N ILE A 215 5.36 19.96 -4.52
CA ILE A 215 3.91 20.05 -4.26
C ILE A 215 3.29 18.65 -4.15
N ARG A 216 3.65 17.69 -5.00
CA ARG A 216 3.19 16.31 -4.90
C ARG A 216 3.55 15.68 -3.54
N ARG A 217 4.79 15.91 -3.06
CA ARG A 217 5.25 15.38 -1.78
C ARG A 217 4.57 16.05 -0.59
N ILE A 218 4.34 17.36 -0.66
CA ILE A 218 3.52 18.07 0.35
C ILE A 218 2.12 17.45 0.40
N ALA A 219 1.49 17.23 -0.74
CA ALA A 219 0.17 16.62 -0.82
C ALA A 219 0.14 15.20 -0.22
N LEU A 220 1.15 14.37 -0.54
CA LEU A 220 1.28 13.00 -0.03
C LEU A 220 1.43 12.97 1.50
N GLU A 221 2.24 13.86 2.06
CA GLU A 221 2.40 13.94 3.52
C GLU A 221 1.16 14.56 4.20
N MET A 222 0.44 15.49 3.54
CA MET A 222 -0.83 16.00 4.07
C MET A 222 -1.91 14.92 4.09
N GLU A 223 -2.00 14.07 3.05
CA GLU A 223 -2.87 12.89 3.02
C GLU A 223 -2.56 11.96 4.20
N ARG A 224 -1.27 11.62 4.42
CA ARG A 224 -0.82 10.80 5.55
C ARG A 224 -1.23 11.39 6.90
N ILE A 225 -1.00 12.68 7.12
CA ILE A 225 -1.37 13.38 8.36
C ILE A 225 -2.89 13.26 8.58
N ALA A 226 -3.70 13.57 7.56
CA ALA A 226 -5.16 13.57 7.67
C ALA A 226 -5.71 12.18 8.01
N ILE A 227 -5.21 11.14 7.34
CA ILE A 227 -5.73 9.79 7.54
C ILE A 227 -5.25 9.21 8.88
N HIS A 228 -3.98 9.35 9.23
CA HIS A 228 -3.49 8.87 10.53
C HIS A 228 -4.18 9.51 11.73
N ILE A 229 -4.51 10.81 11.66
CA ILE A 229 -5.31 11.47 12.70
C ILE A 229 -6.71 10.83 12.78
N GLY A 230 -7.34 10.58 11.64
CA GLY A 230 -8.64 9.89 11.58
C GLY A 230 -8.60 8.50 12.19
N ASP A 231 -7.57 7.73 11.87
CA ASP A 231 -7.38 6.37 12.38
C ASP A 231 -7.13 6.34 13.88
N MET A 232 -6.31 7.25 14.39
CA MET A 232 -6.09 7.38 15.83
C MET A 232 -7.40 7.70 16.55
N GLY A 233 -8.25 8.56 15.97
CA GLY A 233 -9.58 8.86 16.48
C GLY A 233 -10.50 7.64 16.47
N ALA A 234 -10.51 6.89 15.37
CA ALA A 234 -11.33 5.69 15.24
C ALA A 234 -10.88 4.57 16.19
N ILE A 235 -9.57 4.32 16.34
CA ILE A 235 -9.02 3.37 17.32
C ILE A 235 -9.49 3.74 18.75
N LEU A 236 -9.43 5.01 19.12
CA LEU A 236 -9.91 5.46 20.42
C LEU A 236 -11.44 5.34 20.56
N GLY A 237 -12.17 5.48 19.45
CA GLY A 237 -13.61 5.24 19.39
C GLY A 237 -13.98 3.79 19.66
N ASP A 238 -13.25 2.83 19.08
CA ASP A 238 -13.48 1.38 19.27
C ASP A 238 -13.25 0.92 20.71
N ILE A 239 -12.44 1.65 21.48
CA ILE A 239 -12.23 1.40 22.90
C ILE A 239 -13.04 2.36 23.81
N ALA A 240 -14.04 3.03 23.24
CA ALA A 240 -14.95 3.95 23.93
C ALA A 240 -14.27 5.17 24.60
N TYR A 241 -13.08 5.59 24.17
CA TYR A 241 -12.42 6.80 24.63
C TYR A 241 -12.87 8.01 23.80
N LEU A 242 -14.14 8.44 23.99
CA LEU A 242 -14.84 9.41 23.14
C LEU A 242 -14.18 10.78 23.09
N MET A 243 -13.59 11.26 24.20
CA MET A 243 -12.85 12.53 24.19
C MET A 243 -11.72 12.52 23.15
N GLY A 244 -10.97 11.44 23.06
CA GLY A 244 -9.91 11.28 22.06
C GLY A 244 -10.48 11.19 20.64
N LYS A 245 -11.54 10.40 20.44
CA LYS A 245 -12.22 10.26 19.14
C LYS A 245 -12.63 11.63 18.59
N GLU A 246 -13.38 12.41 19.37
CA GLU A 246 -13.90 13.71 18.92
C GLU A 246 -12.79 14.75 18.72
N THR A 247 -11.77 14.76 19.60
CA THR A 247 -10.62 15.66 19.44
C THR A 247 -9.89 15.41 18.14
N TYR A 248 -9.63 14.14 17.79
CA TYR A 248 -8.97 13.80 16.52
C TYR A 248 -9.87 14.04 15.32
N ALA A 249 -11.19 13.83 15.41
CA ALA A 249 -12.12 14.13 14.33
C ALA A 249 -12.11 15.61 13.96
N VAL A 250 -12.16 16.50 14.95
CA VAL A 250 -12.06 17.95 14.74
C VAL A 250 -10.68 18.33 14.18
N THR A 251 -9.61 17.74 14.73
CA THR A 251 -8.23 18.01 14.27
C THR A 251 -8.02 17.57 12.81
N ARG A 252 -8.54 16.41 12.43
CA ARG A 252 -8.54 15.93 11.04
C ARG A 252 -9.25 16.90 10.11
N THR A 253 -10.40 17.44 10.54
CA THR A 253 -11.18 18.38 9.74
C THR A 253 -10.40 19.64 9.37
N LEU A 254 -9.51 20.14 10.26
CA LEU A 254 -8.65 21.29 9.96
C LEU A 254 -7.66 20.97 8.81
N VAL A 255 -7.05 19.78 8.83
CA VAL A 255 -6.14 19.34 7.76
C VAL A 255 -6.89 19.20 6.44
N ILE A 256 -8.05 18.54 6.45
CA ILE A 256 -8.88 18.33 5.26
C ILE A 256 -9.37 19.65 4.66
N ASN A 257 -9.77 20.62 5.49
CA ASN A 257 -10.17 21.94 5.00
C ASN A 257 -9.00 22.70 4.35
N THR A 258 -7.78 22.53 4.89
CA THR A 258 -6.58 23.09 4.26
C THR A 258 -6.29 22.42 2.91
N MET A 259 -6.47 21.09 2.81
CA MET A 259 -6.37 20.35 1.54
C MET A 259 -7.43 20.82 0.52
N LEU A 260 -8.66 21.02 0.97
CA LEU A 260 -9.76 21.56 0.15
C LEU A 260 -9.41 22.93 -0.45
N GLU A 261 -8.76 23.81 0.31
CA GLU A 261 -8.38 25.13 -0.17
C GLU A 261 -7.25 25.09 -1.23
N ILE A 262 -6.41 24.04 -1.24
CA ILE A 262 -5.36 23.89 -2.25
C ILE A 262 -5.96 23.62 -3.63
N CYS A 263 -6.92 22.68 -3.74
CA CYS A 263 -7.39 22.16 -5.02
C CYS A 263 -8.90 21.95 -5.14
N GLY A 264 -9.69 22.40 -4.18
CA GLY A 264 -11.15 22.23 -4.21
C GLY A 264 -11.63 20.84 -3.81
N SER A 265 -10.73 19.94 -3.38
CA SER A 265 -11.06 18.57 -2.97
C SER A 265 -10.52 18.26 -1.58
N ARG A 266 -11.35 17.66 -0.72
CA ARG A 266 -10.97 17.22 0.64
C ARG A 266 -9.92 16.12 0.65
N PHE A 267 -9.82 15.35 -0.43
CA PHE A 267 -8.85 14.26 -0.63
C PHE A 267 -7.83 14.56 -1.72
N ILE A 268 -7.67 15.85 -2.06
CA ILE A 268 -6.69 16.34 -3.05
C ILE A 268 -6.89 15.72 -4.45
N ARG A 269 -8.09 15.29 -4.82
CA ARG A 269 -8.40 14.81 -6.16
C ARG A 269 -8.16 15.90 -7.19
N GLY A 270 -7.55 15.50 -8.32
CA GLY A 270 -7.25 16.41 -9.42
C GLY A 270 -6.03 17.29 -9.19
N LEU A 271 -5.29 17.18 -8.07
CA LEU A 271 -4.04 17.90 -7.86
C LEU A 271 -2.92 17.34 -8.73
N VAL A 272 -2.68 16.04 -8.64
CA VAL A 272 -1.63 15.36 -9.39
C VAL A 272 -2.10 15.06 -10.80
N THR A 273 -1.27 15.37 -11.79
CA THR A 273 -1.49 15.02 -13.20
C THR A 273 -0.18 14.57 -13.83
N VAL A 274 -0.26 13.81 -14.93
CA VAL A 274 0.93 13.48 -15.72
C VAL A 274 1.57 14.79 -16.23
N GLY A 275 2.86 14.93 -15.99
CA GLY A 275 3.61 16.16 -16.29
C GLY A 275 3.68 17.14 -15.12
N GLY A 276 3.04 16.91 -13.98
CA GLY A 276 3.16 17.80 -12.82
C GLY A 276 1.94 17.87 -11.90
N VAL A 277 1.50 19.11 -11.60
CA VAL A 277 0.36 19.40 -10.72
C VAL A 277 -0.53 20.49 -11.30
N ASN A 278 -1.85 20.39 -11.11
CA ASN A 278 -2.81 21.36 -11.64
C ASN A 278 -2.98 22.61 -10.76
N PHE A 279 -2.52 22.58 -9.52
CA PHE A 279 -2.68 23.67 -8.55
C PHE A 279 -1.35 24.04 -7.91
N ASN A 280 -1.20 25.32 -7.61
CA ASN A 280 0.02 25.87 -6.99
C ASN A 280 -0.18 26.11 -5.51
N ILE A 281 0.90 26.03 -4.75
CA ILE A 281 0.99 26.50 -3.37
C ILE A 281 1.78 27.81 -3.38
N ASN A 282 1.06 28.93 -3.22
CA ASN A 282 1.66 30.27 -3.08
C ASN A 282 2.09 30.53 -1.61
N SER A 283 2.71 31.69 -1.35
CA SER A 283 3.21 32.04 -0.01
C SER A 283 2.09 32.08 1.05
N SER A 284 0.96 32.68 0.73
CA SER A 284 -0.18 32.77 1.67
C SER A 284 -0.71 31.37 2.04
N MET A 285 -0.81 30.47 1.06
CA MET A 285 -1.20 29.09 1.31
C MET A 285 -0.13 28.33 2.12
N ALA A 286 1.14 28.57 1.85
CA ALA A 286 2.26 27.97 2.61
C ALA A 286 2.22 28.40 4.10
N ASP A 287 1.97 29.68 4.37
CA ASP A 287 1.81 30.22 5.73
C ASP A 287 0.61 29.60 6.43
N LYS A 288 -0.52 29.44 5.72
CA LYS A 288 -1.72 28.78 6.23
C LYS A 288 -1.48 27.31 6.55
N ILE A 289 -0.85 26.56 5.65
CA ILE A 289 -0.47 25.16 5.90
C ILE A 289 0.39 25.07 7.16
N THR A 290 1.41 25.92 7.27
CA THR A 290 2.32 25.94 8.41
C THR A 290 1.60 26.21 9.72
N SER A 291 0.77 27.25 9.78
CA SER A 291 0.00 27.61 10.99
C SER A 291 -1.01 26.53 11.40
N THR A 292 -1.70 25.93 10.42
CA THR A 292 -2.60 24.80 10.67
C THR A 292 -1.84 23.60 11.25
N LEU A 293 -0.71 23.22 10.66
CA LEU A 293 0.08 22.10 11.12
C LEU A 293 0.71 22.32 12.51
N ASP A 294 1.03 23.56 12.87
CA ASP A 294 1.48 23.91 14.22
C ASP A 294 0.38 23.69 15.27
N TYR A 295 -0.84 24.10 14.96
CA TYR A 295 -2.00 23.85 15.83
C TYR A 295 -2.29 22.33 15.92
N VAL A 296 -2.30 21.63 14.79
CA VAL A 296 -2.51 20.18 14.70
C VAL A 296 -1.48 19.45 15.56
N LYS A 297 -0.19 19.75 15.39
CA LYS A 297 0.87 19.16 16.19
C LYS A 297 0.62 19.30 17.69
N LYS A 298 0.36 20.51 18.15
CA LYS A 298 0.09 20.81 19.56
C LYS A 298 -1.10 20.03 20.11
N THR A 299 -2.16 19.90 19.32
CA THR A 299 -3.37 19.16 19.71
C THR A 299 -3.12 17.67 19.75
N VAL A 300 -2.49 17.12 18.72
CA VAL A 300 -2.14 15.70 18.62
C VAL A 300 -1.20 15.28 19.75
N ASP A 301 -0.15 16.07 20.05
CA ASP A 301 0.79 15.83 21.14
C ASP A 301 0.04 15.72 22.48
N LYS A 302 -0.82 16.70 22.80
CA LYS A 302 -1.58 16.72 24.06
C LYS A 302 -2.57 15.55 24.17
N MET A 303 -3.31 15.27 23.09
CA MET A 303 -4.33 14.21 23.10
C MET A 303 -3.69 12.83 23.17
N THR A 304 -2.60 12.61 22.44
CA THR A 304 -1.84 11.36 22.51
C THR A 304 -1.29 11.13 23.91
N ALA A 305 -0.70 12.15 24.53
CA ALA A 305 -0.20 12.04 25.90
C ALA A 305 -1.33 11.72 26.90
N ALA A 306 -2.50 12.37 26.77
CA ALA A 306 -3.66 12.08 27.63
C ALA A 306 -4.16 10.65 27.43
N ALA A 307 -4.28 10.18 26.19
CA ALA A 307 -4.70 8.83 25.88
C ALA A 307 -3.75 7.77 26.45
N LEU A 308 -2.44 7.93 26.25
CA LEU A 308 -1.42 6.98 26.71
C LEU A 308 -1.21 6.99 28.24
N ASN A 309 -1.65 8.05 28.94
CA ASN A 309 -1.68 8.09 30.40
C ASN A 309 -2.94 7.47 31.01
N SER A 310 -3.91 7.09 30.18
CA SER A 310 -5.14 6.42 30.63
C SER A 310 -4.92 4.92 30.75
N SER A 311 -5.05 4.38 31.95
CA SER A 311 -4.94 2.92 32.19
C SER A 311 -5.98 2.12 31.41
N THR A 312 -7.19 2.66 31.24
CA THR A 312 -8.26 2.04 30.46
C THR A 312 -7.87 1.94 28.99
N VAL A 313 -7.30 2.99 28.40
CA VAL A 313 -6.81 2.99 27.02
C VAL A 313 -5.67 1.99 26.86
N MET A 314 -4.69 2.04 27.75
CA MET A 314 -3.52 1.17 27.69
C MET A 314 -3.88 -0.32 27.81
N SER A 315 -4.78 -0.67 28.72
CA SER A 315 -5.22 -2.05 28.91
C SER A 315 -5.91 -2.66 27.68
N ARG A 316 -6.49 -1.83 26.81
CA ARG A 316 -7.11 -2.27 25.55
C ARG A 316 -6.11 -2.32 24.39
N LEU A 317 -5.12 -1.42 24.36
CA LEU A 317 -4.14 -1.33 23.27
C LEU A 317 -3.01 -2.35 23.42
N GLU A 318 -2.49 -2.53 24.64
CA GLU A 318 -1.36 -3.43 24.89
C GLU A 318 -1.75 -4.90 24.72
N LYS A 319 -0.89 -5.64 24.04
CA LYS A 319 -1.01 -7.10 23.77
C LYS A 319 -2.20 -7.50 22.90
N THR A 320 -3.02 -6.55 22.41
CA THR A 320 -4.13 -6.83 21.52
C THR A 320 -3.65 -6.88 20.08
N GLY A 321 -3.99 -7.95 19.38
CA GLY A 321 -3.70 -8.08 17.95
C GLY A 321 -2.20 -8.22 17.64
N ASN A 322 -1.51 -9.13 18.29
CA ASN A 322 -0.06 -9.30 18.21
C ASN A 322 0.38 -10.01 16.93
N ILE A 323 1.47 -9.53 16.29
CA ILE A 323 2.11 -10.19 15.14
C ILE A 323 3.61 -10.20 15.37
N SER A 324 4.23 -11.38 15.32
CA SER A 324 5.68 -11.48 15.44
C SER A 324 6.40 -10.84 14.24
N LEU A 325 7.65 -10.43 14.47
CA LEU A 325 8.52 -9.95 13.39
C LEU A 325 8.69 -11.01 12.29
N GLU A 326 8.82 -12.27 12.66
CA GLU A 326 8.93 -13.41 11.76
C GLU A 326 7.70 -13.53 10.86
N ASN A 327 6.48 -13.55 11.45
CA ASN A 327 5.25 -13.57 10.65
C ASN A 327 5.13 -12.37 9.71
N ALA A 328 5.56 -11.18 10.15
CA ALA A 328 5.54 -10.00 9.29
C ALA A 328 6.50 -10.13 8.09
N GLN A 329 7.65 -10.76 8.28
CA GLN A 329 8.61 -11.09 7.21
C GLN A 329 8.07 -12.15 6.26
N GLU A 330 7.56 -13.25 6.79
CA GLU A 330 6.99 -14.36 6.02
C GLU A 330 5.79 -13.94 5.16
N LEU A 331 4.98 -13.01 5.63
CA LEU A 331 3.85 -12.45 4.89
C LEU A 331 4.26 -11.33 3.93
N ASN A 332 5.53 -10.96 3.89
CA ASN A 332 5.99 -9.81 3.11
C ASN A 332 5.20 -8.52 3.44
N MET A 333 4.95 -8.28 4.74
CA MET A 333 4.20 -7.11 5.17
C MET A 333 4.94 -5.82 4.85
N VAL A 334 4.21 -4.77 4.52
CA VAL A 334 4.76 -3.49 4.06
C VAL A 334 4.16 -2.32 4.82
N GLY A 335 4.80 -1.16 4.69
CA GLY A 335 4.30 0.11 5.21
C GLY A 335 4.18 0.17 6.73
N LEU A 336 3.16 0.88 7.21
CA LEU A 336 2.92 1.09 8.63
C LEU A 336 2.80 -0.23 9.41
N MET A 337 2.18 -1.26 8.82
CA MET A 337 2.02 -2.57 9.46
C MET A 337 3.37 -3.25 9.67
N ALA A 338 4.23 -3.26 8.65
CA ALA A 338 5.60 -3.78 8.76
C ALA A 338 6.39 -3.03 9.84
N ARG A 339 6.33 -1.69 9.83
CA ARG A 339 7.02 -0.84 10.81
C ARG A 339 6.51 -1.07 12.23
N SER A 340 5.22 -1.32 12.43
CA SER A 340 4.65 -1.62 13.74
C SER A 340 5.13 -2.97 14.31
N CYS A 341 5.62 -3.86 13.46
CA CYS A 341 6.22 -5.15 13.82
C CYS A 341 7.76 -5.10 13.89
N GLY A 342 8.38 -3.94 13.64
CA GLY A 342 9.82 -3.75 13.73
C GLY A 342 10.58 -3.92 12.41
N LEU A 343 9.89 -4.18 11.28
CA LEU A 343 10.49 -4.13 9.95
C LEU A 343 10.67 -2.66 9.54
N ASN A 344 11.89 -2.29 9.23
CA ASN A 344 12.20 -0.90 8.88
C ASN A 344 12.10 -0.68 7.36
N ILE A 345 10.90 -0.89 6.79
CA ILE A 345 10.60 -0.72 5.37
C ILE A 345 9.81 0.56 5.16
N ASP A 346 10.33 1.48 4.33
CA ASP A 346 9.67 2.73 3.97
C ASP A 346 10.27 3.26 2.66
N SER A 347 9.52 3.16 1.60
CA SER A 347 10.02 3.48 0.25
C SER A 347 10.42 4.94 0.04
N ARG A 348 10.04 5.86 0.94
CA ARG A 348 10.54 7.25 0.95
C ARG A 348 12.04 7.34 1.26
N PHE A 349 12.57 6.37 1.98
CA PHE A 349 13.95 6.34 2.48
C PHE A 349 14.76 5.18 1.90
N ASP A 350 14.09 4.07 1.56
CA ASP A 350 14.74 2.87 1.03
C ASP A 350 15.17 3.07 -0.43
N PHE A 351 14.38 3.82 -1.21
CA PHE A 351 14.74 4.22 -2.58
C PHE A 351 15.14 5.69 -2.61
N GLU A 352 16.21 6.03 -3.36
CA GLU A 352 16.72 7.40 -3.44
C GLU A 352 15.63 8.40 -3.87
N ASP A 353 15.22 9.27 -2.95
CA ASP A 353 14.42 10.46 -3.22
C ASP A 353 15.11 11.70 -2.65
N GLU A 354 15.56 12.61 -3.51
CA GLU A 354 16.31 13.83 -3.13
C GLU A 354 15.51 14.76 -2.19
N TYR A 355 14.19 14.68 -2.22
CA TYR A 355 13.32 15.54 -1.41
C TYR A 355 13.20 15.06 0.03
N TYR A 356 13.41 13.75 0.27
CA TYR A 356 13.50 13.17 1.61
C TYR A 356 14.94 13.08 2.13
N LYS A 357 15.93 13.38 1.29
CA LYS A 357 17.35 13.37 1.68
C LYS A 357 17.62 14.35 2.83
N GLY A 358 18.34 13.88 3.85
CA GLY A 358 18.64 14.65 5.06
C GLY A 358 17.49 14.71 6.08
N ILE A 359 16.43 13.93 5.86
CA ILE A 359 15.41 13.67 6.87
C ILE A 359 15.83 12.41 7.62
N GLU A 360 16.00 12.53 8.94
CA GLU A 360 16.40 11.41 9.77
C GLU A 360 15.27 10.39 9.90
N ARG A 361 15.54 9.16 9.50
CA ARG A 361 14.66 8.02 9.77
C ARG A 361 14.92 7.56 11.22
N LYS A 362 14.05 7.96 12.12
CA LYS A 362 14.21 7.58 13.52
C LYS A 362 13.78 6.13 13.74
N SER A 363 14.51 5.37 14.54
CA SER A 363 14.12 4.01 14.92
C SER A 363 12.83 3.99 15.74
N PHE A 364 12.01 2.97 15.61
CA PHE A 364 10.80 2.77 16.38
C PHE A 364 10.89 1.43 17.15
N LYS A 365 10.71 1.52 18.48
CA LYS A 365 10.63 0.30 19.28
C LYS A 365 9.23 -0.26 19.18
N ALA A 366 9.07 -1.28 18.32
CA ALA A 366 7.82 -1.98 18.11
C ALA A 366 7.47 -2.88 19.31
N THR A 367 6.17 -2.98 19.60
CA THR A 367 5.60 -3.94 20.54
C THR A 367 4.69 -4.94 19.83
N ASN A 368 4.54 -4.81 18.52
CA ASN A 368 3.87 -5.71 17.60
C ASN A 368 2.33 -5.84 17.80
N ASP A 369 1.72 -4.93 18.55
CA ASP A 369 0.31 -4.94 18.97
C ASP A 369 -0.44 -3.65 18.55
N ALA A 370 -1.68 -3.48 18.98
CA ALA A 370 -2.48 -2.28 18.69
C ALA A 370 -1.83 -1.01 19.26
N TYR A 371 -1.13 -1.09 20.39
CA TYR A 371 -0.37 0.02 20.95
C TYR A 371 0.76 0.46 20.01
N SER A 372 1.50 -0.49 19.43
CA SER A 372 2.53 -0.19 18.44
C SER A 372 1.94 0.50 17.21
N ARG A 373 0.81 -0.01 16.70
CA ARG A 373 0.10 0.57 15.54
C ARG A 373 -0.43 1.98 15.81
N PHE A 374 -0.90 2.25 17.02
CA PHE A 374 -1.30 3.60 17.44
C PHE A 374 -0.12 4.55 17.55
N ARG A 375 0.98 4.12 18.17
CA ARG A 375 2.19 4.93 18.36
C ARG A 375 2.91 5.26 17.07
N ILE A 376 2.98 4.30 16.11
CA ILE A 376 3.65 4.59 14.84
C ILE A 376 2.88 5.63 14.03
N ARG A 377 1.52 5.62 14.06
CA ARG A 377 0.71 6.68 13.44
C ARG A 377 0.99 8.06 14.04
N TYR A 378 0.98 8.15 15.36
CA TYR A 378 1.35 9.39 16.04
C TYR A 378 2.70 9.91 15.57
N ARG A 379 3.68 9.03 15.49
CA ARG A 379 5.01 9.38 15.07
C ARG A 379 5.05 9.84 13.61
N GLU A 380 4.42 9.10 12.71
CA GLU A 380 4.36 9.47 11.29
C GLU A 380 3.65 10.81 11.07
N ILE A 381 2.64 11.15 11.87
CA ILE A 381 2.03 12.50 11.86
C ILE A 381 3.09 13.56 12.14
N ILE A 382 3.87 13.38 13.22
CA ILE A 382 4.88 14.37 13.62
C ILE A 382 6.01 14.49 12.59
N ASP A 383 6.48 13.37 12.07
CA ASP A 383 7.51 13.32 11.05
C ASP A 383 7.01 13.97 9.74
N SER A 384 5.78 13.67 9.29
CA SER A 384 5.15 14.27 8.12
C SER A 384 4.94 15.78 8.26
N ILE A 385 4.55 16.27 9.44
CA ILE A 385 4.47 17.72 9.71
C ILE A 385 5.83 18.39 9.52
N ASN A 386 6.89 17.79 10.03
CA ASN A 386 8.24 18.32 9.88
C ASN A 386 8.71 18.27 8.42
N ILE A 387 8.37 17.20 7.69
CA ILE A 387 8.66 17.05 6.27
C ILE A 387 7.96 18.16 5.46
N VAL A 388 6.65 18.35 5.66
CA VAL A 388 5.89 19.39 4.96
C VAL A 388 6.51 20.77 5.18
N LYS A 389 6.88 21.11 6.40
CA LYS A 389 7.53 22.40 6.70
C LYS A 389 8.85 22.58 5.96
N LYS A 390 9.71 21.55 5.94
CA LYS A 390 10.97 21.58 5.18
C LYS A 390 10.73 21.71 3.67
N LEU A 391 9.70 21.03 3.15
CA LEU A 391 9.33 21.13 1.74
C LEU A 391 8.78 22.52 1.38
N LEU A 392 7.99 23.14 2.25
CA LEU A 392 7.52 24.52 2.07
C LEU A 392 8.67 25.53 2.07
N GLU A 393 9.68 25.34 2.94
CA GLU A 393 10.90 26.15 2.91
C GLU A 393 11.71 25.97 1.63
N LYS A 394 11.80 24.73 1.09
CA LYS A 394 12.41 24.49 -0.22
C LYS A 394 11.60 25.16 -1.33
N LEU A 395 10.27 25.02 -1.29
CA LEU A 395 9.34 25.58 -2.28
C LEU A 395 9.43 27.10 -2.33
N SER A 396 9.58 27.79 -1.20
CA SER A 396 9.70 29.26 -1.13
C SER A 396 10.97 29.80 -1.81
N LYS A 397 12.02 28.97 -1.89
CA LYS A 397 13.29 29.35 -2.54
C LYS A 397 13.27 29.13 -4.06
N LEU A 398 12.27 28.42 -4.58
CA LEU A 398 12.10 28.22 -6.02
C LEU A 398 11.37 29.42 -6.62
N GLY A 399 11.91 29.92 -7.72
CA GLY A 399 11.22 30.92 -8.55
C GLY A 399 9.95 30.40 -9.22
N ALA A 400 9.34 31.21 -10.06
CA ALA A 400 8.21 30.79 -10.88
C ALA A 400 8.67 29.66 -11.84
N GLN A 401 7.96 28.53 -11.81
CA GLN A 401 8.18 27.39 -12.68
C GLN A 401 6.85 26.91 -13.22
N ALA A 402 6.87 26.26 -14.39
CA ALA A 402 5.68 25.59 -14.92
C ALA A 402 5.18 24.52 -13.95
N LEU A 403 3.87 24.46 -13.76
CA LEU A 403 3.25 23.44 -12.90
C LEU A 403 3.04 22.12 -13.64
N VAL A 404 2.82 22.18 -14.96
CA VAL A 404 2.58 21.01 -15.81
C VAL A 404 3.50 21.11 -17.04
N ALA A 405 4.22 20.05 -17.31
CA ALA A 405 4.91 19.84 -18.60
C ALA A 405 3.99 19.03 -19.53
N THR A 406 4.04 19.31 -20.82
CA THR A 406 3.31 18.52 -21.81
C THR A 406 3.95 17.12 -21.90
N PRO A 407 3.18 16.04 -21.65
CA PRO A 407 3.74 14.70 -21.78
C PRO A 407 4.10 14.36 -23.22
N ASN A 408 5.23 13.67 -23.41
CA ASN A 408 5.60 13.10 -24.69
C ASN A 408 4.77 11.84 -24.98
N CYS A 409 4.86 11.32 -26.23
CA CYS A 409 4.35 9.99 -26.55
C CYS A 409 5.11 8.93 -25.74
N LEU A 410 4.42 7.84 -25.41
CA LEU A 410 5.05 6.71 -24.73
C LEU A 410 6.09 6.05 -25.66
N ILE A 411 7.23 5.71 -25.10
CA ILE A 411 8.34 5.09 -25.83
C ILE A 411 8.01 3.62 -26.07
N PRO A 412 8.23 3.12 -27.32
CA PRO A 412 8.04 1.72 -27.67
C PRO A 412 8.88 0.76 -26.83
N ASN A 413 8.38 -0.49 -26.69
CA ASN A 413 9.07 -1.61 -26.04
C ASN A 413 9.69 -1.23 -24.69
N SER A 414 8.89 -0.58 -23.85
CA SER A 414 9.36 -0.05 -22.57
C SER A 414 8.69 -0.71 -21.39
N PHE A 415 9.43 -0.76 -20.30
CA PHE A 415 8.97 -1.16 -18.96
C PHE A 415 9.27 0.00 -18.00
N ALA A 416 8.33 0.33 -17.15
CA ALA A 416 8.54 1.27 -16.03
C ALA A 416 7.83 0.77 -14.78
N LEU A 417 8.44 1.05 -13.63
CA LEU A 417 7.95 0.74 -12.31
C LEU A 417 8.03 1.97 -11.42
N SER A 418 6.97 2.23 -10.66
CA SER A 418 6.92 3.29 -9.64
C SER A 418 6.45 2.72 -8.32
N ILE A 419 7.14 3.09 -7.25
CA ILE A 419 6.79 2.79 -5.86
C ILE A 419 6.61 4.12 -5.13
N VAL A 420 5.43 4.32 -4.56
CA VAL A 420 5.10 5.50 -3.74
C VAL A 420 4.65 5.04 -2.37
N GLU A 421 5.31 5.54 -1.33
CA GLU A 421 4.88 5.26 0.05
C GLU A 421 3.62 6.04 0.39
N GLY A 422 2.47 5.40 0.22
CA GLY A 422 1.20 5.89 0.75
C GLY A 422 1.16 5.75 2.29
N TRP A 423 0.11 6.23 2.90
CA TRP A 423 -0.05 6.16 4.36
C TRP A 423 -0.24 4.72 4.89
N ARG A 424 -0.73 3.78 4.06
CA ARG A 424 -0.77 2.33 4.37
C ARG A 424 0.55 1.63 4.09
N GLY A 425 1.36 2.14 3.15
CA GLY A 425 2.58 1.53 2.67
C GLY A 425 2.79 1.75 1.18
N GLU A 426 3.66 0.95 0.58
CA GLU A 426 4.05 1.05 -0.82
C GLU A 426 2.91 0.74 -1.79
N VAL A 427 2.51 1.75 -2.55
CA VAL A 427 1.66 1.61 -3.74
C VAL A 427 2.58 1.40 -4.94
N VAL A 428 2.42 0.29 -5.65
CA VAL A 428 3.27 -0.07 -6.79
C VAL A 428 2.46 -0.06 -8.05
N HIS A 429 2.92 0.70 -9.04
CA HIS A 429 2.40 0.69 -10.40
C HIS A 429 3.50 0.26 -11.37
N ILE A 430 3.17 -0.64 -12.29
CA ILE A 430 4.09 -1.12 -13.33
C ILE A 430 3.35 -1.11 -14.66
N ALA A 431 4.00 -0.65 -15.71
CA ALA A 431 3.42 -0.68 -17.04
C ALA A 431 4.43 -1.06 -18.12
N THR A 432 3.93 -1.69 -19.17
CA THR A 432 4.71 -2.05 -20.36
C THR A 432 4.07 -1.48 -21.62
N THR A 433 4.91 -1.17 -22.63
CA THR A 433 4.47 -0.72 -23.95
C THR A 433 4.91 -1.69 -25.04
N ASN A 434 4.13 -1.76 -26.13
CA ASN A 434 4.50 -2.51 -27.34
C ASN A 434 5.37 -1.70 -28.29
N GLU A 435 5.64 -2.26 -29.48
CA GLU A 435 6.42 -1.64 -30.57
C GLU A 435 5.84 -0.32 -31.08
N SER A 436 4.54 -0.07 -30.88
CA SER A 436 3.89 1.19 -31.27
C SER A 436 3.76 2.19 -30.09
N GLY A 437 4.33 1.90 -28.93
CA GLY A 437 4.24 2.76 -27.75
C GLY A 437 2.87 2.69 -27.04
N LYS A 438 2.01 1.71 -27.32
CA LYS A 438 0.74 1.52 -26.61
C LYS A 438 0.93 0.64 -25.38
N LEU A 439 0.21 0.96 -24.31
CA LEU A 439 0.20 0.11 -23.11
C LEU A 439 -0.32 -1.28 -23.47
N THR A 440 0.39 -2.30 -22.98
CA THR A 440 0.02 -3.72 -23.17
C THR A 440 -0.28 -4.43 -21.87
N ARG A 441 0.36 -4.03 -20.79
CA ARG A 441 0.10 -4.53 -19.44
C ARG A 441 0.21 -3.39 -18.44
N TYR A 442 -0.70 -3.36 -17.51
CA TYR A 442 -0.65 -2.50 -16.34
C TYR A 442 -0.82 -3.36 -15.09
N LYS A 443 0.10 -3.26 -14.12
CA LYS A 443 0.04 -3.98 -12.85
C LYS A 443 -0.02 -2.99 -11.71
N ILE A 444 -0.91 -3.25 -10.76
CA ILE A 444 -1.09 -2.47 -9.55
C ILE A 444 -0.95 -3.39 -8.34
N LYS A 445 -0.22 -2.93 -7.32
CA LYS A 445 -0.18 -3.59 -6.02
C LYS A 445 -0.49 -2.57 -4.93
N ASP A 446 -1.60 -2.77 -4.22
CA ASP A 446 -1.95 -2.06 -2.99
C ASP A 446 -1.17 -2.63 -1.81
N PRO A 447 -0.75 -1.85 -0.82
CA PRO A 447 -0.10 -2.38 0.39
C PRO A 447 -0.98 -3.38 1.16
N SER A 448 -2.30 -3.30 1.05
CA SER A 448 -3.22 -4.23 1.69
C SER A 448 -3.16 -5.64 1.09
N PHE A 449 -2.68 -5.78 -0.16
CA PHE A 449 -2.44 -7.09 -0.78
C PHE A 449 -1.50 -7.97 0.06
N ASN A 450 -0.49 -7.37 0.65
CA ASN A 450 0.45 -8.05 1.55
C ASN A 450 -0.10 -8.16 2.99
N ASN A 451 -0.89 -7.18 3.46
CA ASN A 451 -1.15 -6.98 4.88
C ASN A 451 -2.43 -7.66 5.41
N TRP A 452 -3.40 -8.04 4.56
CA TRP A 452 -4.66 -8.65 5.02
C TRP A 452 -4.45 -9.95 5.81
N TRP A 453 -3.48 -10.76 5.42
CA TRP A 453 -3.15 -11.98 6.16
C TRP A 453 -2.52 -11.71 7.52
N GLY A 454 -1.85 -10.56 7.67
CA GLY A 454 -1.39 -10.08 8.97
C GLY A 454 -2.56 -9.89 9.94
N LEU A 455 -3.68 -9.32 9.49
CA LEU A 455 -4.88 -9.19 10.32
C LEU A 455 -5.43 -10.55 10.74
N SER A 456 -5.46 -11.54 9.83
CA SER A 456 -5.88 -12.90 10.14
C SER A 456 -5.06 -13.53 11.26
N ILE A 457 -3.74 -13.29 11.27
CA ILE A 457 -2.85 -13.77 12.34
C ILE A 457 -3.05 -12.95 13.62
N ALA A 458 -3.13 -11.62 13.51
CA ALA A 458 -3.23 -10.71 14.64
C ALA A 458 -4.44 -11.02 15.55
N VAL A 459 -5.55 -11.46 14.98
CA VAL A 459 -6.80 -11.73 15.72
C VAL A 459 -6.75 -13.03 16.49
N ARG A 460 -5.86 -13.98 16.15
CA ARG A 460 -5.74 -15.26 16.84
C ARG A 460 -5.41 -15.08 18.31
N ASN A 461 -6.03 -15.89 19.15
CA ASN A 461 -5.90 -15.87 20.61
C ASN A 461 -6.43 -14.60 21.31
N ASN A 462 -7.06 -13.66 20.58
CA ASN A 462 -7.79 -12.54 21.16
C ASN A 462 -9.28 -12.90 21.29
N GLY A 463 -10.03 -12.10 22.04
CA GLY A 463 -11.49 -12.18 22.06
C GLY A 463 -12.06 -11.67 20.74
N ILE A 464 -13.18 -12.25 20.29
CA ILE A 464 -13.87 -11.78 19.08
C ILE A 464 -14.30 -10.31 19.22
N SER A 465 -14.57 -9.85 20.44
CA SER A 465 -14.88 -8.45 20.76
C SER A 465 -13.71 -7.48 20.54
N ASP A 466 -12.47 -7.98 20.39
CA ASP A 466 -11.28 -7.19 20.06
C ASP A 466 -11.06 -7.04 18.54
N PHE A 467 -11.85 -7.74 17.72
CA PHE A 467 -11.71 -7.67 16.26
C PHE A 467 -11.83 -6.26 15.69
N PRO A 468 -12.82 -5.42 16.09
CA PRO A 468 -12.91 -4.04 15.58
C PRO A 468 -11.62 -3.25 15.82
N LEU A 469 -11.05 -3.33 17.03
CA LEU A 469 -9.80 -2.70 17.39
C LEU A 469 -8.62 -3.21 16.54
N CYS A 470 -8.52 -4.53 16.33
CA CYS A 470 -7.52 -5.13 15.47
C CYS A 470 -7.70 -4.64 14.02
N ASN A 471 -8.91 -4.73 13.48
CA ASN A 471 -9.23 -4.35 12.10
C ASN A 471 -8.94 -2.87 11.86
N LYS A 472 -9.43 -1.98 12.73
CA LYS A 472 -9.15 -0.54 12.63
C LYS A 472 -7.67 -0.22 12.87
N GLY A 473 -7.00 -0.99 13.70
CA GLY A 473 -5.54 -0.87 13.87
C GLY A 473 -4.77 -1.11 12.58
N PHE A 474 -5.23 -2.01 11.72
CA PHE A 474 -4.66 -2.26 10.39
C PHE A 474 -5.15 -1.24 9.35
N ASP A 475 -6.42 -0.95 9.37
CA ASP A 475 -7.11 -0.04 8.44
C ASP A 475 -6.81 -0.32 6.96
N LEU A 476 -7.01 -1.59 6.56
CA LEU A 476 -6.68 -2.08 5.22
C LEU A 476 -7.75 -1.66 4.19
N SER A 477 -7.31 -1.48 2.95
CA SER A 477 -8.18 -1.13 1.84
C SER A 477 -8.83 -2.37 1.24
N TYR A 478 -10.16 -2.34 1.11
CA TYR A 478 -10.94 -3.34 0.36
C TYR A 478 -10.84 -3.03 -1.14
N CYS A 479 -11.23 -1.82 -1.55
CA CYS A 479 -11.22 -1.41 -2.96
C CYS A 479 -9.80 -1.39 -3.57
N GLY A 480 -8.77 -1.01 -2.81
CA GLY A 480 -7.39 -1.06 -3.28
C GLY A 480 -6.87 -2.49 -3.44
N PHE A 481 -7.27 -3.42 -2.57
CA PHE A 481 -6.97 -4.84 -2.72
C PHE A 481 -7.71 -5.45 -3.91
N ASP A 482 -8.98 -5.12 -4.07
CA ASP A 482 -9.87 -5.73 -5.07
C ASP A 482 -9.56 -5.28 -6.50
N LEU A 483 -9.08 -4.05 -6.72
CA LEU A 483 -8.75 -3.42 -8.01
C LEU A 483 -9.96 -3.27 -8.95
#